data_99e1710f04eff35dadc182f34d4b1d5b
#
_entry.id   99e1710f04eff35dadc182f34d4b1d5b
#
_cell.length_a   1.000
_cell.length_b   1.000
_cell.length_c   1.000
_cell.angle_alpha   90.00
_cell.angle_beta   90.00
_cell.angle_gamma   90.00
#
_symmetry.space_group_name_H-M   'P 1'
#
loop_
_entity.id
_entity.type
_entity.pdbx_description
1 polymer ?
#
loop_
_entity_poly.entity_id
_entity_poly.type
_entity_poly.pdbx_seq_one_letter_code
_entity_poly.pdbx_strand_id
1 'polypeptide(L)'
;MKLTEMRSGFRIALLAGGLFTLTGCFNRLDTGAIEQEIEAEVESQSRRLSLAEVRCPRDVYKQSGAYFRCVGYLRPEGEFTINVVQQDSQGRIEWDIPSSQVILNVAKVEEKLQQEFAKAFSKRAALNCGDMYRLNQPGEQFECAVVGDVIVGQEQITDLLVRIDPEGNLNWYEVSEAIAPVTTVSNAAAGSTGAGAPQAGEAAATPAQSSSGREKIAGTREVERPRVAGDDD
;
A
#
# COMPACT_ATOMS: atom_id res chain seq x y z
N MET A 1 14.15 -60.40 72.78
CA MET A 1 12.99 -61.34 72.92
C MET A 1 12.01 -61.07 71.82
N LYS A 2 11.81 -62.07 70.98
CA LYS A 2 10.73 -62.37 70.02
C LYS A 2 10.23 -61.28 69.10
N LEU A 3 10.65 -61.41 67.83
CA LEU A 3 10.05 -60.99 66.56
C LEU A 3 8.59 -61.46 66.44
N THR A 4 7.76 -60.65 65.82
CA THR A 4 6.60 -61.15 65.09
C THR A 4 6.47 -60.34 63.79
N GLU A 5 6.71 -61.02 62.69
CA GLU A 5 6.44 -60.55 61.32
C GLU A 5 4.94 -60.35 61.11
N MET A 6 4.57 -59.30 60.43
CA MET A 6 3.24 -59.19 59.81
C MET A 6 3.39 -58.76 58.36
N ARG A 7 3.35 -59.78 57.51
CA ARG A 7 3.21 -59.61 56.04
C ARG A 7 1.82 -59.06 55.75
N SER A 8 1.75 -57.86 55.15
CA SER A 8 0.54 -57.40 54.53
C SER A 8 0.85 -57.18 53.06
N GLY A 9 0.29 -58.04 52.23
CA GLY A 9 0.42 -57.98 50.77
C GLY A 9 -0.38 -56.84 50.22
N PHE A 10 0.34 -55.88 49.63
CA PHE A 10 -0.26 -54.78 48.88
C PHE A 10 -0.36 -55.19 47.40
N ARG A 11 -1.57 -55.55 46.97
CA ARG A 11 -1.90 -55.84 45.58
C ARG A 11 -1.96 -54.50 44.84
N ILE A 12 -0.93 -54.19 44.04
CA ILE A 12 -0.93 -53.12 43.14
C ILE A 12 -1.79 -53.53 41.94
N ALA A 13 -3.00 -52.94 41.85
CA ALA A 13 -3.84 -52.98 40.65
C ALA A 13 -3.29 -52.00 39.63
N LEU A 14 -2.66 -52.52 38.57
CA LEU A 14 -2.27 -51.78 37.39
C LEU A 14 -3.54 -51.33 36.63
N LEU A 15 -3.98 -50.10 36.86
CA LEU A 15 -4.92 -49.41 36.01
C LEU A 15 -4.15 -48.93 34.78
N ALA A 16 -4.23 -49.69 33.70
CA ALA A 16 -3.82 -49.29 32.37
C ALA A 16 -4.81 -48.21 31.86
N GLY A 17 -4.57 -46.94 32.27
CA GLY A 17 -5.25 -45.79 31.74
C GLY A 17 -4.74 -45.54 30.33
N GLY A 18 -5.55 -45.88 29.31
CA GLY A 18 -5.25 -45.58 27.91
C GLY A 18 -5.13 -44.06 27.73
N LEU A 19 -3.92 -43.57 27.44
CA LEU A 19 -3.71 -42.27 26.87
C LEU A 19 -4.29 -42.30 25.44
N PHE A 20 -5.54 -41.87 25.29
CA PHE A 20 -6.05 -41.44 23.98
C PHE A 20 -5.29 -40.19 23.59
N THR A 21 -4.26 -40.35 22.80
CA THR A 21 -3.58 -39.25 22.13
C THR A 21 -4.54 -38.66 21.10
N LEU A 22 -5.14 -37.52 21.45
CA LEU A 22 -5.88 -36.64 20.54
C LEU A 22 -4.89 -35.99 19.55
N THR A 23 -4.36 -36.77 18.60
CA THR A 23 -3.41 -36.26 17.58
C THR A 23 -4.09 -35.72 16.33
N GLY A 24 -5.42 -35.47 16.36
CA GLY A 24 -6.19 -35.10 15.17
C GLY A 24 -6.24 -33.60 14.80
N CYS A 25 -5.79 -32.68 15.68
CA CYS A 25 -6.01 -31.24 15.45
C CYS A 25 -4.79 -30.45 14.98
N PHE A 26 -3.60 -31.04 14.93
CA PHE A 26 -2.37 -30.27 14.66
C PHE A 26 -2.07 -30.01 13.18
N ASN A 27 -2.82 -30.57 12.25
CA ASN A 27 -2.57 -30.42 10.82
C ASN A 27 -3.49 -29.41 10.11
N ARG A 28 -4.41 -28.77 10.83
CA ARG A 28 -5.24 -27.70 10.29
C ARG A 28 -4.58 -26.34 10.51
N LEU A 29 -4.74 -25.47 9.52
CA LEU A 29 -4.31 -24.09 9.61
C LEU A 29 -5.29 -23.33 10.52
N ASP A 30 -4.77 -22.48 11.38
CA ASP A 30 -5.60 -21.56 12.18
C ASP A 30 -6.01 -20.36 11.33
N THR A 31 -7.08 -20.53 10.56
CA THR A 31 -7.58 -19.49 9.66
C THR A 31 -8.15 -18.29 10.42
N GLY A 32 -8.62 -18.48 11.67
CA GLY A 32 -9.09 -17.37 12.49
C GLY A 32 -7.96 -16.43 12.92
N ALA A 33 -6.78 -16.98 13.24
CA ALA A 33 -5.60 -16.15 13.50
C ALA A 33 -5.14 -15.41 12.25
N ILE A 34 -5.20 -16.04 11.08
CA ILE A 34 -4.89 -15.42 9.78
C ILE A 34 -5.85 -14.28 9.45
N GLU A 35 -7.15 -14.46 9.66
CA GLU A 35 -8.16 -13.44 9.46
C GLU A 35 -7.81 -12.18 10.27
N GLN A 36 -7.49 -12.32 11.55
CA GLN A 36 -7.12 -11.22 12.44
C GLN A 36 -5.79 -10.56 12.03
N GLU A 37 -4.81 -11.34 11.60
CA GLU A 37 -3.52 -10.82 11.13
C GLU A 37 -3.71 -9.97 9.87
N ILE A 38 -4.46 -10.45 8.89
CA ILE A 38 -4.76 -9.72 7.65
C ILE A 38 -5.56 -8.44 7.96
N GLU A 39 -6.59 -8.51 8.81
CA GLU A 39 -7.37 -7.33 9.23
C GLU A 39 -6.48 -6.25 9.82
N ALA A 40 -5.66 -6.61 10.81
CA ALA A 40 -4.76 -5.67 11.47
C ALA A 40 -3.74 -5.04 10.50
N GLU A 41 -3.17 -5.85 9.61
CA GLU A 41 -2.19 -5.39 8.63
C GLU A 41 -2.83 -4.43 7.62
N VAL A 42 -3.98 -4.79 7.03
CA VAL A 42 -4.70 -3.95 6.07
C VAL A 42 -5.12 -2.62 6.69
N GLU A 43 -5.65 -2.63 7.91
CA GLU A 43 -6.02 -1.40 8.62
C GLU A 43 -4.81 -0.52 8.95
N SER A 44 -3.68 -1.13 9.29
CA SER A 44 -2.45 -0.39 9.58
C SER A 44 -1.87 0.31 8.34
N GLN A 45 -2.01 -0.31 7.19
CA GLN A 45 -1.47 0.17 5.90
C GLN A 45 -2.42 1.08 5.12
N SER A 46 -3.66 1.24 5.58
CA SER A 46 -4.71 1.90 4.81
C SER A 46 -5.66 2.69 5.70
N ARG A 47 -5.28 3.92 6.02
CA ARG A 47 -6.03 4.79 6.95
C ARG A 47 -7.45 5.15 6.50
N ARG A 48 -7.73 5.01 5.21
CA ARG A 48 -9.04 5.35 4.61
C ARG A 48 -9.93 4.15 4.36
N LEU A 49 -9.42 2.93 4.56
CA LEU A 49 -10.23 1.73 4.47
C LEU A 49 -10.87 1.42 5.83
N SER A 50 -12.16 1.13 5.82
CA SER A 50 -12.86 0.62 6.98
C SER A 50 -13.23 -0.83 6.72
N LEU A 51 -12.45 -1.76 7.27
CA LEU A 51 -12.71 -3.19 7.17
C LEU A 51 -13.85 -3.57 8.13
N ALA A 52 -14.75 -4.43 7.68
CA ALA A 52 -15.78 -5.02 8.53
C ALA A 52 -15.27 -6.31 9.14
N GLU A 53 -14.72 -7.19 8.31
CA GLU A 53 -14.15 -8.47 8.68
C GLU A 53 -13.39 -9.08 7.50
N VAL A 54 -12.53 -10.06 7.79
CA VAL A 54 -11.96 -10.98 6.80
C VAL A 54 -12.48 -12.38 7.09
N ARG A 55 -12.83 -13.12 6.05
CA ARG A 55 -13.29 -14.51 6.16
C ARG A 55 -12.45 -15.43 5.29
N CYS A 56 -11.89 -16.45 5.89
CA CYS A 56 -11.13 -17.49 5.22
C CYS A 56 -11.86 -18.85 5.28
N PRO A 57 -11.55 -19.80 4.40
CA PRO A 57 -12.07 -21.16 4.47
C PRO A 57 -11.65 -21.84 5.77
N ARG A 58 -12.56 -22.53 6.46
CA ARG A 58 -12.29 -23.15 7.77
C ARG A 58 -11.53 -24.48 7.71
N ASP A 59 -11.60 -25.17 6.58
CA ASP A 59 -11.06 -26.52 6.44
C ASP A 59 -9.75 -26.55 5.63
N VAL A 60 -8.83 -25.63 5.95
CA VAL A 60 -7.51 -25.57 5.32
C VAL A 60 -6.51 -26.39 6.09
N TYR A 61 -5.82 -27.33 5.41
CA TYR A 61 -4.75 -28.12 5.98
C TYR A 61 -3.39 -27.42 5.77
N LYS A 62 -2.49 -27.61 6.71
CA LYS A 62 -1.11 -27.14 6.60
C LYS A 62 -0.39 -27.92 5.51
N GLN A 63 -0.07 -27.25 4.44
CA GLN A 63 0.63 -27.82 3.28
C GLN A 63 1.44 -26.74 2.57
N SER A 64 2.75 -26.93 2.47
CA SER A 64 3.61 -26.02 1.73
C SER A 64 3.16 -25.86 0.29
N GLY A 65 3.08 -24.62 -0.21
CA GLY A 65 2.63 -24.27 -1.55
C GLY A 65 1.10 -24.34 -1.75
N ALA A 66 0.32 -24.70 -0.73
CA ALA A 66 -1.13 -24.69 -0.85
C ALA A 66 -1.65 -23.24 -0.94
N TYR A 67 -2.62 -23.07 -1.83
CA TYR A 67 -3.28 -21.79 -2.12
C TYR A 67 -4.74 -21.85 -1.68
N PHE A 68 -5.22 -20.76 -1.09
CA PHE A 68 -6.64 -20.56 -0.81
C PHE A 68 -6.97 -19.06 -0.89
N ARG A 69 -8.27 -18.74 -0.94
CA ARG A 69 -8.76 -17.36 -0.99
C ARG A 69 -9.53 -17.03 0.27
N CYS A 70 -9.27 -15.86 0.82
CA CYS A 70 -10.12 -15.22 1.81
C CYS A 70 -10.90 -14.09 1.13
N VAL A 71 -11.95 -13.62 1.80
CA VAL A 71 -12.77 -12.49 1.37
C VAL A 71 -12.71 -11.42 2.44
N GLY A 72 -12.33 -10.22 2.06
CA GLY A 72 -12.40 -9.02 2.90
C GLY A 72 -13.71 -8.29 2.63
N TYR A 73 -14.40 -7.87 3.70
CA TYR A 73 -15.63 -7.09 3.64
C TYR A 73 -15.38 -5.66 4.11
N LEU A 74 -15.87 -4.68 3.37
CA LEU A 74 -15.74 -3.25 3.67
C LEU A 74 -17.00 -2.69 4.32
N ARG A 75 -16.85 -1.57 5.01
CA ARG A 75 -17.96 -0.74 5.50
C ARG A 75 -18.09 0.52 4.63
N PRO A 76 -19.30 0.94 4.21
CA PRO A 76 -20.60 0.32 4.53
C PRO A 76 -20.88 -0.95 3.72
N GLU A 77 -20.26 -1.12 2.54
CA GLU A 77 -20.46 -2.27 1.65
C GLU A 77 -19.23 -2.44 0.72
N GLY A 78 -19.10 -3.61 0.16
CA GLY A 78 -18.03 -4.00 -0.77
C GLY A 78 -17.30 -5.23 -0.27
N GLU A 79 -16.87 -6.07 -1.19
CA GLU A 79 -16.05 -7.24 -0.90
C GLU A 79 -14.90 -7.34 -1.90
N PHE A 80 -13.79 -7.91 -1.44
CA PHE A 80 -12.62 -8.11 -2.26
C PHE A 80 -11.93 -9.43 -1.92
N THR A 81 -11.20 -9.96 -2.89
CA THR A 81 -10.47 -11.22 -2.74
C THR A 81 -9.09 -10.98 -2.13
N ILE A 82 -8.70 -11.87 -1.23
CA ILE A 82 -7.37 -11.97 -0.65
C ILE A 82 -6.79 -13.33 -1.02
N ASN A 83 -5.72 -13.33 -1.78
CA ASN A 83 -5.01 -14.54 -2.17
C ASN A 83 -4.03 -14.91 -1.08
N VAL A 84 -4.05 -16.17 -0.62
CA VAL A 84 -3.17 -16.65 0.44
C VAL A 84 -2.42 -17.89 -0.04
N VAL A 85 -1.09 -17.89 0.14
CA VAL A 85 -0.20 -19.00 -0.19
C VAL A 85 0.52 -19.45 1.08
N GLN A 86 0.45 -20.74 1.38
CA GLN A 86 1.21 -21.32 2.49
C GLN A 86 2.67 -21.54 2.07
N GLN A 87 3.58 -20.89 2.78
CA GLN A 87 5.02 -20.96 2.50
C GLN A 87 5.67 -22.25 2.98
N ASP A 88 5.15 -22.80 4.07
CA ASP A 88 5.68 -24.03 4.69
C ASP A 88 4.58 -24.92 5.31
N SER A 89 5.00 -26.08 5.82
CA SER A 89 4.13 -27.02 6.51
C SER A 89 3.82 -26.65 7.96
N GLN A 90 4.43 -25.58 8.50
CA GLN A 90 4.15 -25.04 9.83
C GLN A 90 2.97 -24.08 9.83
N GLY A 91 2.56 -23.59 8.64
CA GLY A 91 1.43 -22.71 8.46
C GLY A 91 1.82 -21.24 8.33
N ARG A 92 3.07 -20.94 8.00
CA ARG A 92 3.47 -19.60 7.60
C ARG A 92 2.83 -19.29 6.25
N ILE A 93 2.25 -18.10 6.14
CA ILE A 93 1.54 -17.65 4.95
C ILE A 93 2.20 -16.42 4.35
N GLU A 94 1.92 -16.20 3.09
CA GLU A 94 2.07 -14.95 2.37
C GLU A 94 0.72 -14.64 1.72
N TRP A 95 0.32 -13.39 1.70
CA TRP A 95 -0.95 -12.99 1.13
C TRP A 95 -0.81 -11.73 0.28
N ASP A 96 -1.73 -11.56 -0.67
CA ASP A 96 -1.80 -10.42 -1.56
C ASP A 96 -3.26 -10.06 -1.85
N ILE A 97 -3.53 -8.76 -1.91
CA ILE A 97 -4.83 -8.24 -2.33
C ILE A 97 -4.65 -7.69 -3.76
N PRO A 98 -5.21 -8.34 -4.77
CA PRO A 98 -5.20 -7.81 -6.13
C PRO A 98 -6.11 -6.58 -6.23
N SER A 99 -5.79 -5.68 -7.16
CA SER A 99 -6.73 -4.60 -7.51
C SER A 99 -8.01 -5.18 -8.09
N SER A 100 -9.14 -4.59 -7.70
CA SER A 100 -10.48 -5.01 -8.13
C SER A 100 -11.38 -3.79 -8.40
N GLN A 101 -12.65 -4.03 -8.71
CA GLN A 101 -13.65 -2.95 -8.84
C GLN A 101 -13.88 -2.19 -7.53
N VAL A 102 -13.50 -2.78 -6.39
CA VAL A 102 -13.78 -2.25 -5.05
C VAL A 102 -12.55 -1.64 -4.41
N ILE A 103 -11.38 -2.26 -4.61
CA ILE A 103 -10.13 -1.89 -3.95
C ILE A 103 -8.98 -1.80 -4.95
N LEU A 104 -8.12 -0.82 -4.77
CA LEU A 104 -6.86 -0.67 -5.49
C LEU A 104 -5.69 -1.09 -4.60
N ASN A 105 -4.83 -1.94 -5.12
CA ASN A 105 -3.50 -2.18 -4.58
C ASN A 105 -2.56 -1.10 -5.11
N VAL A 106 -2.26 -0.12 -4.27
CA VAL A 106 -1.53 1.09 -4.68
C VAL A 106 -0.10 0.77 -5.08
N ALA A 107 0.55 -0.21 -4.47
CA ALA A 107 1.89 -0.63 -4.88
C ALA A 107 1.91 -1.14 -6.33
N LYS A 108 0.89 -1.89 -6.74
CA LYS A 108 0.74 -2.35 -8.14
C LYS A 108 0.37 -1.20 -9.08
N VAL A 109 -0.40 -0.24 -8.60
CA VAL A 109 -0.70 1.00 -9.34
C VAL A 109 0.58 1.80 -9.56
N GLU A 110 1.38 2.01 -8.53
CA GLU A 110 2.68 2.69 -8.63
C GLU A 110 3.60 2.00 -9.64
N GLU A 111 3.73 0.68 -9.59
CA GLU A 111 4.53 -0.08 -10.55
C GLU A 111 4.06 0.15 -11.99
N LYS A 112 2.75 0.10 -12.22
CA LYS A 112 2.17 0.34 -13.55
C LYS A 112 2.38 1.78 -14.02
N LEU A 113 2.15 2.76 -13.14
CA LEU A 113 2.39 4.17 -13.44
C LEU A 113 3.87 4.44 -13.75
N GLN A 114 4.80 3.84 -13.03
CA GLN A 114 6.24 3.95 -13.31
C GLN A 114 6.60 3.42 -14.70
N GLN A 115 6.00 2.30 -15.10
CA GLN A 115 6.19 1.74 -16.43
C GLN A 115 5.63 2.66 -17.52
N GLU A 116 4.40 3.19 -17.34
CA GLU A 116 3.79 4.11 -18.29
C GLU A 116 4.54 5.44 -18.34
N PHE A 117 4.99 5.95 -17.20
CA PHE A 117 5.84 7.14 -17.13
C PHE A 117 7.14 6.95 -17.91
N ALA A 118 7.81 5.81 -17.71
CA ALA A 118 9.04 5.51 -18.44
C ALA A 118 8.84 5.43 -19.95
N LYS A 119 7.71 4.88 -20.42
CA LYS A 119 7.35 4.88 -21.84
C LYS A 119 7.10 6.30 -22.38
N ALA A 120 6.45 7.12 -21.58
CA ALA A 120 6.04 8.46 -21.99
C ALA A 120 7.20 9.44 -22.10
N PHE A 121 8.08 9.44 -21.12
CA PHE A 121 9.15 10.42 -20.97
C PHE A 121 10.55 9.88 -21.24
N SER A 122 10.69 8.56 -21.51
CA SER A 122 11.98 7.88 -21.62
C SER A 122 12.85 8.06 -20.36
N LYS A 123 12.21 8.26 -19.21
CA LYS A 123 12.82 8.46 -17.89
C LYS A 123 12.14 7.59 -16.86
N ARG A 124 12.90 7.12 -15.89
CA ARG A 124 12.35 6.39 -14.73
C ARG A 124 12.09 7.36 -13.60
N ALA A 125 10.95 7.20 -12.94
CA ALA A 125 10.59 7.90 -11.71
C ALA A 125 10.19 6.88 -10.65
N ALA A 126 10.58 7.11 -9.41
CA ALA A 126 9.95 6.45 -8.28
C ALA A 126 8.71 7.26 -7.90
N LEU A 127 7.61 6.57 -7.58
CA LEU A 127 6.34 7.20 -7.23
C LEU A 127 5.95 6.83 -5.81
N ASN A 128 5.27 7.73 -5.13
CA ASN A 128 4.66 7.50 -3.82
C ASN A 128 3.22 8.00 -3.87
N CYS A 129 2.28 7.07 -3.90
CA CYS A 129 0.84 7.35 -3.96
C CYS A 129 0.14 7.27 -2.59
N GLY A 130 0.90 7.08 -1.52
CA GLY A 130 0.40 7.08 -0.15
C GLY A 130 0.03 5.70 0.39
N ASP A 131 -1.18 5.56 0.93
CA ASP A 131 -1.64 4.32 1.57
C ASP A 131 -1.57 3.11 0.62
N MET A 132 -1.23 1.93 1.15
CA MET A 132 -1.05 0.71 0.34
C MET A 132 -2.32 0.24 -0.35
N TYR A 133 -3.46 0.43 0.27
CA TYR A 133 -4.76 0.11 -0.30
C TYR A 133 -5.69 1.31 -0.23
N ARG A 134 -6.55 1.46 -1.24
CA ARG A 134 -7.59 2.48 -1.26
C ARG A 134 -8.83 1.99 -2.00
N LEU A 135 -9.97 2.63 -1.77
CA LEU A 135 -11.20 2.32 -2.50
C LEU A 135 -11.03 2.67 -3.99
N ASN A 136 -11.57 1.81 -4.85
CA ASN A 136 -11.70 2.07 -6.28
C ASN A 136 -13.04 2.77 -6.53
N GLN A 137 -13.11 4.07 -6.19
CA GLN A 137 -14.34 4.86 -6.34
C GLN A 137 -14.32 5.67 -7.63
N PRO A 138 -15.23 5.40 -8.58
CA PRO A 138 -15.37 6.20 -9.79
C PRO A 138 -15.54 7.70 -9.49
N GLY A 139 -14.77 8.54 -10.20
CA GLY A 139 -14.76 9.98 -10.02
C GLY A 139 -13.78 10.50 -8.98
N GLU A 140 -13.22 9.66 -8.14
CA GLU A 140 -12.15 10.05 -7.22
C GLU A 140 -10.82 10.33 -7.95
N GLN A 141 -10.00 11.15 -7.30
CA GLN A 141 -8.65 11.50 -7.75
C GLN A 141 -7.68 11.38 -6.58
N PHE A 142 -6.44 11.03 -6.91
CA PHE A 142 -5.34 11.05 -5.95
C PHE A 142 -4.02 11.43 -6.61
N GLU A 143 -3.12 11.94 -5.81
CA GLU A 143 -1.80 12.35 -6.26
C GLU A 143 -0.78 11.27 -5.90
N CYS A 144 0.17 11.06 -6.82
CA CYS A 144 1.34 10.25 -6.63
C CYS A 144 2.56 11.16 -6.75
N ALA A 145 3.23 11.43 -5.63
CA ALA A 145 4.42 12.26 -5.64
C ALA A 145 5.55 11.58 -6.43
N VAL A 146 6.21 12.33 -7.29
CA VAL A 146 7.42 11.88 -7.99
C VAL A 146 8.60 12.05 -7.04
N VAL A 147 9.24 10.93 -6.70
CA VAL A 147 10.40 10.94 -5.81
C VAL A 147 11.67 11.21 -6.59
N GLY A 148 12.32 12.32 -6.28
CA GLY A 148 13.52 12.79 -6.95
C GLY A 148 13.25 13.86 -8.01
N ASP A 149 14.33 14.31 -8.64
CA ASP A 149 14.27 15.39 -9.64
C ASP A 149 14.10 14.79 -11.04
N VAL A 150 12.87 14.78 -11.53
CA VAL A 150 12.57 14.35 -12.92
C VAL A 150 12.27 15.55 -13.79
N ILE A 151 13.28 15.96 -14.55
CA ILE A 151 13.21 17.11 -15.44
C ILE A 151 12.89 16.63 -16.87
N VAL A 152 11.86 17.20 -17.47
CA VAL A 152 11.47 16.95 -18.87
C VAL A 152 11.44 18.31 -19.61
N GLY A 153 12.41 18.52 -20.47
CA GLY A 153 12.59 19.84 -21.11
C GLY A 153 13.06 20.89 -20.10
N GLN A 154 12.23 21.90 -19.87
CA GLN A 154 12.46 22.99 -18.88
C GLN A 154 11.52 22.91 -17.68
N GLU A 155 10.89 21.78 -17.48
CA GLU A 155 9.93 21.55 -16.42
C GLU A 155 10.37 20.38 -15.54
N GLN A 156 10.10 20.51 -14.26
CA GLN A 156 10.26 19.44 -13.28
C GLN A 156 8.90 18.81 -13.03
N ILE A 157 8.77 17.49 -13.24
CA ILE A 157 7.54 16.76 -12.90
C ILE A 157 7.58 16.47 -11.41
N THR A 158 6.60 17.00 -10.68
CA THR A 158 6.50 16.87 -9.21
C THR A 158 5.54 15.79 -8.80
N ASP A 159 4.43 15.63 -9.53
CA ASP A 159 3.37 14.71 -9.17
C ASP A 159 2.73 14.08 -10.40
N LEU A 160 2.06 12.95 -10.22
CA LEU A 160 1.08 12.41 -11.14
C LEU A 160 -0.30 12.49 -10.49
N LEU A 161 -1.24 13.17 -11.13
CA LEU A 161 -2.63 13.18 -10.74
C LEU A 161 -3.33 11.97 -11.37
N VAL A 162 -3.76 11.02 -10.54
CA VAL A 162 -4.48 9.82 -10.98
C VAL A 162 -5.97 10.01 -10.77
N ARG A 163 -6.76 9.75 -11.80
CA ARG A 163 -8.22 9.83 -11.77
C ARG A 163 -8.82 8.47 -12.08
N ILE A 164 -9.83 8.09 -11.30
CA ILE A 164 -10.62 6.89 -11.50
C ILE A 164 -11.81 7.25 -12.41
N ASP A 165 -11.93 6.60 -13.57
CA ASP A 165 -13.05 6.82 -14.49
C ASP A 165 -14.34 6.12 -14.01
N PRO A 166 -15.49 6.33 -14.68
CA PRO A 166 -16.74 5.68 -14.31
C PRO A 166 -16.69 4.15 -14.34
N GLU A 167 -15.83 3.58 -15.15
CA GLU A 167 -15.62 2.14 -15.31
C GLU A 167 -14.64 1.57 -14.28
N GLY A 168 -14.01 2.44 -13.48
CA GLY A 168 -13.02 2.06 -12.46
C GLY A 168 -11.61 1.89 -13.01
N ASN A 169 -11.32 2.37 -14.23
CA ASN A 169 -9.97 2.39 -14.77
C ASN A 169 -9.22 3.64 -14.30
N LEU A 170 -7.89 3.58 -14.37
CA LEU A 170 -7.03 4.66 -13.92
C LEU A 170 -6.49 5.45 -15.12
N ASN A 171 -6.79 6.75 -15.12
CA ASN A 171 -6.20 7.73 -16.01
C ASN A 171 -5.25 8.62 -15.22
N TRP A 172 -4.13 9.02 -15.79
CA TRP A 172 -3.17 9.84 -15.08
C TRP A 172 -2.69 11.05 -15.92
N TYR A 173 -2.29 12.09 -15.21
CA TYR A 173 -1.82 13.35 -15.76
C TYR A 173 -0.56 13.78 -15.02
N GLU A 174 0.44 14.25 -15.72
CA GLU A 174 1.61 14.88 -15.11
C GLU A 174 1.28 16.27 -14.55
N VAL A 175 1.84 16.57 -13.38
CA VAL A 175 1.87 17.90 -12.79
C VAL A 175 3.34 18.33 -12.80
N SER A 176 3.62 19.47 -13.43
CA SER A 176 4.98 19.99 -13.56
C SER A 176 5.09 21.41 -13.05
N GLU A 177 6.31 21.77 -12.67
CA GLU A 177 6.69 23.13 -12.30
C GLU A 177 7.81 23.63 -13.25
N ALA A 178 7.70 24.87 -13.73
CA ALA A 178 8.75 25.46 -14.54
C ALA A 178 10.01 25.68 -13.68
N ILE A 179 11.15 25.24 -14.20
CA ILE A 179 12.44 25.47 -13.55
C ILE A 179 12.80 26.95 -13.82
N ALA A 180 12.84 27.76 -12.75
CA ALA A 180 13.28 29.13 -12.86
C ALA A 180 14.68 29.20 -13.49
N PRO A 181 14.92 30.03 -14.52
CA PRO A 181 16.24 30.16 -15.08
C PRO A 181 17.20 30.61 -13.99
N VAL A 182 18.27 29.84 -13.81
CA VAL A 182 19.37 30.23 -12.91
C VAL A 182 19.95 31.51 -13.46
N THR A 183 19.56 32.67 -12.90
CA THR A 183 20.19 33.93 -13.18
C THR A 183 21.60 33.85 -12.58
N THR A 184 22.56 33.47 -13.40
CA THR A 184 23.98 33.64 -13.03
C THR A 184 24.19 35.12 -12.81
N VAL A 185 24.20 35.55 -11.57
CA VAL A 185 24.65 36.89 -11.20
C VAL A 185 26.13 36.90 -11.49
N SER A 186 26.46 37.32 -12.72
CA SER A 186 27.82 37.70 -13.07
C SER A 186 28.19 38.89 -12.21
N ASN A 187 28.89 38.63 -11.11
CA ASN A 187 29.60 39.68 -10.35
C ASN A 187 30.70 40.29 -11.28
N ALA A 188 30.26 41.18 -12.14
CA ALA A 188 31.18 42.10 -12.75
C ALA A 188 31.51 43.17 -11.71
N ALA A 189 32.59 42.93 -10.99
CA ALA A 189 33.24 43.97 -10.20
C ALA A 189 33.73 45.08 -11.14
N ALA A 190 33.10 46.23 -11.08
CA ALA A 190 33.71 47.46 -11.55
C ALA A 190 33.19 48.61 -10.68
N GLY A 191 34.10 49.18 -9.90
CA GLY A 191 33.84 50.33 -9.02
C GLY A 191 33.55 51.62 -9.76
N SER A 192 32.86 52.50 -9.12
CA SER A 192 33.30 53.88 -8.84
C SER A 192 32.17 54.72 -8.18
N THR A 193 32.47 55.22 -7.06
CA THR A 193 32.16 56.54 -6.43
C THR A 193 31.07 57.39 -7.07
N GLY A 194 30.07 57.78 -6.25
CA GLY A 194 29.16 58.89 -6.54
C GLY A 194 28.16 59.07 -5.41
N ALA A 195 28.43 60.08 -4.58
CA ALA A 195 27.60 60.50 -3.48
C ALA A 195 26.27 61.12 -3.92
N GLY A 196 25.22 60.89 -3.16
CA GLY A 196 23.95 61.62 -3.29
C GLY A 196 22.83 60.99 -2.47
N ALA A 197 22.60 61.48 -1.28
CA ALA A 197 21.40 61.26 -0.48
C ALA A 197 20.48 62.49 -0.63
N PRO A 198 19.30 62.51 0.01
CA PRO A 198 18.22 61.52 0.15
C PRO A 198 16.86 62.07 -0.30
N GLN A 199 15.86 61.26 -0.53
CA GLN A 199 14.47 61.70 -0.35
C GLN A 199 13.56 60.51 0.02
N ALA A 200 12.83 60.72 1.13
CA ALA A 200 11.80 59.85 1.64
C ALA A 200 10.59 59.81 0.69
N GLY A 201 10.06 58.61 0.49
CA GLY A 201 8.79 58.38 -0.18
C GLY A 201 8.21 57.10 0.35
N GLU A 202 7.38 57.21 1.39
CA GLU A 202 6.56 56.16 1.98
C GLU A 202 5.49 55.78 0.99
N ALA A 203 5.52 54.56 0.47
CA ALA A 203 4.42 53.95 -0.25
C ALA A 203 4.27 52.50 0.19
N ALA A 204 3.14 52.25 0.84
CA ALA A 204 2.69 50.94 1.30
C ALA A 204 2.74 49.89 0.19
N ALA A 205 3.58 48.90 0.36
CA ALA A 205 3.55 47.73 -0.49
C ALA A 205 2.61 46.68 0.13
N THR A 206 1.47 46.51 -0.47
CA THR A 206 0.58 45.35 -0.32
C THR A 206 1.37 44.08 -0.62
N PRO A 207 1.32 43.04 0.20
CA PRO A 207 1.96 41.77 -0.17
C PRO A 207 1.22 41.17 -1.35
N ALA A 208 1.88 41.09 -2.47
CA ALA A 208 1.44 40.30 -3.60
C ALA A 208 1.39 38.82 -3.17
N GLN A 209 0.20 38.28 -3.10
CA GLN A 209 -0.01 36.83 -3.04
C GLN A 209 0.60 36.23 -4.30
N SER A 210 1.75 35.59 -4.13
CA SER A 210 2.30 34.68 -5.14
C SER A 210 1.37 33.47 -5.23
N SER A 211 0.39 33.53 -6.12
CA SER A 211 -0.29 32.34 -6.61
C SER A 211 0.74 31.63 -7.48
N SER A 212 1.42 30.63 -6.94
CA SER A 212 2.15 29.66 -7.75
C SER A 212 1.12 28.96 -8.65
N GLY A 213 1.03 29.43 -9.88
CA GLY A 213 0.19 28.78 -10.88
C GLY A 213 0.76 27.43 -11.20
N ARG A 214 0.22 26.39 -10.56
CA ARG A 214 0.39 25.01 -11.01
C ARG A 214 -0.25 24.90 -12.40
N GLU A 215 0.55 25.01 -13.41
CA GLU A 215 0.10 24.82 -14.79
C GLU A 215 0.07 23.32 -15.08
N LYS A 216 -1.13 22.80 -15.27
CA LYS A 216 -1.34 21.39 -15.64
C LYS A 216 -1.08 21.23 -17.12
N ILE A 217 0.00 20.56 -17.47
CA ILE A 217 0.24 20.14 -18.85
C ILE A 217 -0.57 18.87 -19.10
N ALA A 218 -1.57 19.00 -19.97
CA ALA A 218 -2.52 17.94 -20.25
C ALA A 218 -1.92 16.87 -21.18
N GLY A 219 -1.44 15.78 -20.61
CA GLY A 219 -1.23 14.53 -21.32
C GLY A 219 -2.08 13.45 -20.66
N THR A 220 -3.26 13.16 -21.20
CA THR A 220 -4.07 12.05 -20.70
C THR A 220 -3.47 10.72 -21.14
N ARG A 221 -3.12 9.85 -20.20
CA ARG A 221 -2.65 8.50 -20.47
C ARG A 221 -3.45 7.51 -19.67
N GLU A 222 -4.10 6.60 -20.36
CA GLU A 222 -4.90 5.56 -19.77
C GLU A 222 -4.01 4.46 -19.18
N VAL A 223 -4.20 4.15 -17.93
CA VAL A 223 -3.54 3.03 -17.25
C VAL A 223 -4.50 1.86 -17.25
N GLU A 224 -4.18 0.85 -18.05
CA GLU A 224 -5.00 -0.35 -18.13
C GLU A 224 -5.03 -1.07 -16.79
N ARG A 225 -6.23 -1.39 -16.32
CA ARG A 225 -6.46 -2.09 -15.06
C ARG A 225 -5.85 -3.49 -15.13
N PRO A 226 -5.08 -3.92 -14.13
CA PRO A 226 -4.66 -5.31 -14.06
C PRO A 226 -5.90 -6.21 -13.94
N ARG A 227 -6.15 -7.06 -14.93
CA ARG A 227 -7.18 -8.11 -14.82
C ARG A 227 -6.73 -9.14 -13.80
N VAL A 228 -7.59 -9.42 -12.84
CA VAL A 228 -7.40 -10.54 -11.92
C VAL A 228 -7.86 -11.79 -12.65
N ALA A 229 -7.01 -12.80 -12.73
CA ALA A 229 -7.41 -14.11 -13.26
C ALA A 229 -8.52 -14.69 -12.35
N GLY A 230 -9.76 -14.72 -12.82
CA GLY A 230 -10.92 -15.22 -12.10
C GLY A 230 -12.16 -14.32 -12.09
N ASP A 231 -12.13 -13.17 -12.76
CA ASP A 231 -13.31 -12.30 -12.91
C ASP A 231 -14.19 -12.71 -14.14
N ASP A 232 -13.96 -13.88 -14.72
CA ASP A 232 -14.79 -14.44 -15.79
C ASP A 232 -15.78 -15.45 -15.18
N ASP A 233 -16.87 -14.93 -14.52
CA ASP A 233 -18.12 -15.62 -14.27
C ASP A 233 -19.30 -14.64 -14.39
#